data_2a77345279be30f69444f9bd1d1613cc
#
_entry.id   2a77345279be30f69444f9bd1d1613cc
#
_cell.length_a   1.000
_cell.length_b   1.000
_cell.length_c   1.000
_cell.angle_alpha   90.00
_cell.angle_beta   90.00
_cell.angle_gamma   90.00
#
_symmetry.space_group_name_H-M   'P 1'
#
loop_
_entity.id
_entity.type
_entity.pdbx_description
1 polymer ?
#
loop_
_entity_poly.entity_id
_entity_poly.type
_entity_poly.pdbx_seq_one_letter_code
_entity_poly.pdbx_strand_id
1 'polypeptide(L)'
;MSITPEVIDDHRIKFTIDVDEARMGKAIDSFVRELQRTAKIKGFRPGKVPRTVLEAHIGGSSALRAQAIEDVISDAYVEALNESGVEPLSDPQVEIIEGRESGPLKFEATIVVRPSVSVAGYQGLEVVVPDMEVTEEEVDAAIDRVREQWAELLSKDGEIIAGDVVTLDVSVSSPDSNGMHLDDYVYEVGRSSEIPELDKHITGATKGSVIAYSLSGRNPDDSDTGGDDDASREIDEGRSGGIDTGETGVGEENVAGRETGVGEENRGDEGNGADEAHDHPADEYGQFSPLEIKIVVNDVETKVLPELTDEWVQGATEYEDVDSMRKDVREQVKKYKSSSVRSLFPRQVLASLSDLVGEEPPAELIEAEFGRELADFSKRLEEAKMTWEQFVKGSEDDGNSIISRFHDSAVASARADLALRAVADAEEIDVDDSLNDLLSKIAGRSNKSLAEVREHYEHSGQLVAMRSELRKEKALDWLLHNVHVRDSSGNEIDNELLLTGDSYDADNVYDGESSDDSGSTEGLEE
;
A
#
# COMPACT_ATOMS: atom_id res chain seq x y z
N MET A 1 -18.81 -11.25 38.44
CA MET A 1 -17.66 -11.38 37.54
C MET A 1 -16.54 -10.50 38.07
N SER A 2 -15.29 -10.91 38.01
CA SER A 2 -14.13 -10.07 38.29
C SER A 2 -13.17 -10.11 37.12
N ILE A 3 -12.59 -8.96 36.77
CA ILE A 3 -11.65 -8.78 35.67
C ILE A 3 -10.36 -8.21 36.27
N THR A 4 -9.24 -8.85 35.99
CA THR A 4 -7.93 -8.41 36.47
C THR A 4 -6.99 -8.28 35.28
N PRO A 5 -6.68 -7.05 34.84
CA PRO A 5 -5.70 -6.85 33.77
C PRO A 5 -4.27 -6.98 34.32
N GLU A 6 -3.40 -7.61 33.56
CA GLU A 6 -1.96 -7.73 33.79
C GLU A 6 -1.22 -7.34 32.51
N VAL A 7 -0.35 -6.34 32.57
CA VAL A 7 0.51 -5.96 31.46
C VAL A 7 1.67 -6.95 31.38
N ILE A 8 1.78 -7.69 30.28
CA ILE A 8 2.86 -8.67 30.05
C ILE A 8 4.10 -7.93 29.52
N ASP A 9 3.90 -7.08 28.53
CA ASP A 9 4.94 -6.24 27.90
C ASP A 9 4.28 -4.99 27.27
N ASP A 10 5.04 -4.22 26.51
CA ASP A 10 4.61 -2.92 25.97
C ASP A 10 3.41 -3.00 25.02
N HIS A 11 3.12 -4.19 24.46
CA HIS A 11 2.05 -4.41 23.49
C HIS A 11 1.18 -5.63 23.77
N ARG A 12 1.32 -6.29 24.95
CA ARG A 12 0.44 -7.40 25.33
C ARG A 12 -0.14 -7.23 26.71
N ILE A 13 -1.44 -7.38 26.78
CA ILE A 13 -2.21 -7.38 28.03
C ILE A 13 -2.91 -8.72 28.17
N LYS A 14 -2.89 -9.25 29.40
CA LYS A 14 -3.61 -10.45 29.78
C LYS A 14 -4.73 -10.10 30.74
N PHE A 15 -5.94 -10.43 30.39
CA PHE A 15 -7.09 -10.37 31.27
C PHE A 15 -7.30 -11.73 31.95
N THR A 16 -7.27 -11.77 33.28
CA THR A 16 -7.77 -12.89 34.04
C THR A 16 -9.22 -12.61 34.42
N ILE A 17 -10.14 -13.44 33.93
CA ILE A 17 -11.59 -13.25 34.07
C ILE A 17 -12.20 -14.41 34.82
N ASP A 18 -12.83 -14.08 35.96
CA ASP A 18 -13.56 -15.05 36.79
C ASP A 18 -15.07 -14.82 36.63
N VAL A 19 -15.77 -15.81 36.08
CA VAL A 19 -17.22 -15.82 35.88
C VAL A 19 -17.87 -16.74 36.90
N ASP A 20 -18.78 -16.19 37.70
CA ASP A 20 -19.48 -16.95 38.74
C ASP A 20 -20.42 -18.03 38.18
N GLU A 21 -20.72 -19.04 38.98
CA GLU A 21 -21.59 -20.15 38.58
C GLU A 21 -23.03 -19.71 38.23
N ALA A 22 -23.50 -18.59 38.83
CA ALA A 22 -24.82 -18.06 38.53
C ALA A 22 -24.92 -17.47 37.12
N ARG A 23 -23.86 -16.78 36.65
CA ARG A 23 -23.77 -16.28 35.26
C ARG A 23 -23.64 -17.44 34.27
N MET A 24 -22.82 -18.43 34.58
CA MET A 24 -22.73 -19.68 33.79
C MET A 24 -24.08 -20.40 33.68
N GLY A 25 -24.83 -20.52 34.78
CA GLY A 25 -26.16 -21.12 34.77
C GLY A 25 -27.14 -20.37 33.88
N LYS A 26 -27.13 -19.03 33.92
CA LYS A 26 -27.96 -18.18 33.05
C LYS A 26 -27.61 -18.34 31.58
N ALA A 27 -26.33 -18.42 31.23
CA ALA A 27 -25.87 -18.63 29.86
C ALA A 27 -26.33 -19.99 29.33
N ILE A 28 -26.13 -21.06 30.09
CA ILE A 28 -26.63 -22.39 29.76
C ILE A 28 -28.15 -22.36 29.53
N ASP A 29 -28.93 -21.71 30.39
CA ASP A 29 -30.37 -21.62 30.25
C ASP A 29 -30.80 -20.77 29.05
N SER A 30 -30.01 -19.75 28.69
CA SER A 30 -30.23 -18.94 27.49
C SER A 30 -29.99 -19.74 26.22
N PHE A 31 -28.86 -20.42 26.15
CA PHE A 31 -28.52 -21.30 25.03
C PHE A 31 -29.55 -22.43 24.83
N VAL A 32 -30.01 -23.05 25.92
CA VAL A 32 -31.09 -24.05 25.86
C VAL A 32 -32.38 -23.47 25.28
N ARG A 33 -32.74 -22.22 25.67
CA ARG A 33 -33.94 -21.54 25.13
C ARG A 33 -33.80 -21.23 23.64
N GLU A 34 -32.62 -20.83 23.20
CA GLU A 34 -32.33 -20.59 21.79
C GLU A 34 -32.37 -21.89 20.99
N LEU A 35 -31.69 -22.93 21.48
CA LEU A 35 -31.72 -24.25 20.87
C LEU A 35 -33.14 -24.81 20.79
N GLN A 36 -34.01 -24.57 21.80
CA GLN A 36 -35.42 -24.95 21.74
C GLN A 36 -36.15 -24.30 20.58
N ARG A 37 -35.83 -23.04 20.24
CA ARG A 37 -36.48 -22.31 19.13
C ARG A 37 -35.98 -22.76 17.76
N THR A 38 -34.71 -23.07 17.64
CA THR A 38 -34.04 -23.34 16.36
C THR A 38 -33.97 -24.81 15.99
N ALA A 39 -33.84 -25.73 16.97
CA ALA A 39 -33.68 -27.17 16.72
C ALA A 39 -34.94 -27.82 16.12
N LYS A 40 -34.75 -28.51 14.99
CA LYS A 40 -35.78 -29.30 14.31
C LYS A 40 -35.58 -30.78 14.68
N ILE A 41 -36.18 -31.25 15.79
CA ILE A 41 -36.09 -32.61 16.25
C ILE A 41 -37.35 -33.41 15.89
N LYS A 42 -37.19 -34.57 15.24
CA LYS A 42 -38.32 -35.44 14.85
C LYS A 42 -39.15 -35.82 16.08
N GLY A 43 -40.44 -35.56 16.02
CA GLY A 43 -41.41 -35.87 17.08
C GLY A 43 -41.71 -34.70 18.04
N PHE A 44 -41.03 -33.58 17.91
CA PHE A 44 -41.31 -32.40 18.74
C PHE A 44 -41.58 -31.14 17.88
N ARG A 45 -42.50 -30.29 18.38
CA ARG A 45 -42.76 -28.99 17.78
C ARG A 45 -41.65 -28.03 18.22
N PRO A 46 -41.11 -27.13 17.31
CA PRO A 46 -40.18 -26.10 17.67
C PRO A 46 -40.63 -25.30 18.90
N GLY A 47 -39.76 -25.03 19.84
CA GLY A 47 -40.07 -24.38 21.12
C GLY A 47 -40.65 -25.26 22.22
N LYS A 48 -40.87 -26.55 21.99
CA LYS A 48 -41.44 -27.47 22.98
C LYS A 48 -40.61 -28.74 23.22
N VAL A 49 -39.35 -28.74 22.81
CA VAL A 49 -38.42 -29.84 23.02
C VAL A 49 -37.94 -29.83 24.48
N PRO A 50 -38.07 -30.95 25.22
CA PRO A 50 -37.51 -31.04 26.59
C PRO A 50 -36.00 -30.88 26.60
N ARG A 51 -35.45 -30.26 27.66
CA ARG A 51 -34.00 -30.06 27.85
C ARG A 51 -33.19 -31.36 27.71
N THR A 52 -33.64 -32.46 28.30
CA THR A 52 -32.96 -33.75 28.23
C THR A 52 -32.85 -34.33 26.82
N VAL A 53 -33.83 -34.02 25.94
CA VAL A 53 -33.78 -34.42 24.52
C VAL A 53 -32.82 -33.55 23.73
N LEU A 54 -32.77 -32.26 24.04
CA LEU A 54 -31.79 -31.33 23.46
C LEU A 54 -30.36 -31.72 23.86
N GLU A 55 -30.13 -31.95 25.16
CA GLU A 55 -28.85 -32.42 25.67
C GLU A 55 -28.38 -33.69 24.95
N ALA A 56 -29.26 -34.69 24.81
CA ALA A 56 -28.95 -35.91 24.07
C ALA A 56 -28.67 -35.66 22.58
N HIS A 57 -29.31 -34.65 21.99
CA HIS A 57 -29.15 -34.30 20.58
C HIS A 57 -27.80 -33.64 20.25
N ILE A 58 -27.24 -32.85 21.17
CA ILE A 58 -25.97 -32.16 21.00
C ILE A 58 -24.77 -32.90 21.59
N GLY A 59 -24.94 -34.09 22.15
CA GLY A 59 -23.86 -34.89 22.68
C GLY A 59 -23.69 -34.88 24.22
N GLY A 60 -24.74 -34.42 24.93
CA GLY A 60 -24.79 -34.45 26.39
C GLY A 60 -24.65 -33.07 27.06
N SER A 61 -24.72 -33.07 28.39
CA SER A 61 -24.61 -31.84 29.19
C SER A 61 -23.25 -31.16 29.09
N SER A 62 -22.17 -31.89 28.84
CA SER A 62 -20.84 -31.34 28.65
C SER A 62 -20.72 -30.56 27.32
N ALA A 63 -21.32 -31.05 26.23
CA ALA A 63 -21.35 -30.37 24.96
C ALA A 63 -22.19 -29.07 25.04
N LEU A 64 -23.32 -29.12 25.75
CA LEU A 64 -24.16 -27.94 26.02
C LEU A 64 -23.39 -26.88 26.83
N ARG A 65 -22.63 -27.32 27.84
CA ARG A 65 -21.79 -26.41 28.62
C ARG A 65 -20.64 -25.83 27.78
N ALA A 66 -19.99 -26.62 26.93
CA ALA A 66 -18.90 -26.14 26.06
C ALA A 66 -19.39 -25.00 25.16
N GLN A 67 -20.58 -25.13 24.56
CA GLN A 67 -21.15 -24.10 23.72
C GLN A 67 -21.52 -22.83 24.52
N ALA A 68 -22.11 -22.99 25.72
CA ALA A 68 -22.40 -21.87 26.59
C ALA A 68 -21.13 -21.18 27.12
N ILE A 69 -20.00 -21.86 27.20
CA ILE A 69 -18.70 -21.30 27.56
C ILE A 69 -18.21 -20.35 26.47
N GLU A 70 -18.34 -20.69 25.19
CA GLU A 70 -17.96 -19.82 24.06
C GLU A 70 -18.72 -18.50 24.13
N ASP A 71 -20.04 -18.54 24.30
CA ASP A 71 -20.87 -17.32 24.46
C ASP A 71 -20.45 -16.48 25.67
N VAL A 72 -20.20 -17.14 26.84
CA VAL A 72 -19.78 -16.44 28.07
C VAL A 72 -18.40 -15.82 27.94
N ILE A 73 -17.46 -16.50 27.26
CA ILE A 73 -16.11 -15.95 27.03
C ILE A 73 -16.23 -14.70 26.17
N SER A 74 -17.00 -14.76 25.06
CA SER A 74 -17.21 -13.61 24.16
C SER A 74 -17.80 -12.42 24.92
N ASP A 75 -18.91 -12.60 25.63
CA ASP A 75 -19.56 -11.53 26.40
C ASP A 75 -18.65 -10.97 27.49
N ALA A 76 -17.95 -11.84 28.24
CA ALA A 76 -17.09 -11.41 29.33
C ALA A 76 -15.81 -10.70 28.84
N TYR A 77 -15.32 -11.09 27.68
CA TYR A 77 -14.20 -10.43 27.00
C TYR A 77 -14.57 -9.01 26.56
N VAL A 78 -15.72 -8.84 25.88
CA VAL A 78 -16.21 -7.52 25.48
C VAL A 78 -16.43 -6.60 26.68
N GLU A 79 -16.96 -7.15 27.80
CA GLU A 79 -17.12 -6.39 29.05
C GLU A 79 -15.75 -5.96 29.61
N ALA A 80 -14.72 -6.83 29.52
CA ALA A 80 -13.35 -6.51 29.93
C ALA A 80 -12.72 -5.39 29.09
N LEU A 81 -12.92 -5.41 27.77
CA LEU A 81 -12.46 -4.34 26.88
C LEU A 81 -13.14 -3.01 27.20
N ASN A 82 -14.47 -3.01 27.39
CA ASN A 82 -15.22 -1.79 27.72
C ASN A 82 -14.83 -1.21 29.08
N GLU A 83 -14.59 -2.05 30.11
CA GLU A 83 -14.16 -1.59 31.43
C GLU A 83 -12.73 -1.07 31.43
N SER A 84 -11.83 -1.69 30.67
CA SER A 84 -10.41 -1.30 30.60
C SER A 84 -10.15 -0.14 29.63
N GLY A 85 -11.05 0.09 28.65
CA GLY A 85 -10.84 1.06 27.58
C GLY A 85 -9.71 0.68 26.60
N VAL A 86 -9.31 -0.60 26.62
CA VAL A 86 -8.22 -1.12 25.78
C VAL A 86 -8.77 -1.54 24.41
N GLU A 87 -8.05 -1.18 23.37
CA GLU A 87 -8.36 -1.53 21.98
C GLU A 87 -7.44 -2.66 21.51
N PRO A 88 -7.99 -3.86 21.23
CA PRO A 88 -7.19 -4.99 20.72
C PRO A 88 -6.83 -4.80 19.25
N LEU A 89 -5.61 -5.21 18.88
CA LEU A 89 -5.16 -5.28 17.48
C LEU A 89 -5.49 -6.59 16.79
N SER A 90 -5.68 -7.65 17.58
CA SER A 90 -5.97 -9.01 17.08
C SER A 90 -6.97 -9.72 17.96
N ASP A 91 -7.49 -10.84 17.48
CA ASP A 91 -8.34 -11.73 18.28
C ASP A 91 -7.60 -12.21 19.53
N PRO A 92 -8.29 -12.36 20.68
CA PRO A 92 -7.68 -12.81 21.92
C PRO A 92 -7.24 -14.26 21.86
N GLN A 93 -6.05 -14.53 22.40
CA GLN A 93 -5.66 -15.90 22.73
C GLN A 93 -6.29 -16.29 24.06
N VAL A 94 -7.25 -17.22 24.05
CA VAL A 94 -8.03 -17.61 25.22
C VAL A 94 -7.57 -18.96 25.77
N GLU A 95 -7.24 -19.00 27.06
CA GLU A 95 -6.93 -20.21 27.81
C GLU A 95 -7.89 -20.39 28.97
N ILE A 96 -8.62 -21.53 29.01
CA ILE A 96 -9.53 -21.83 30.10
C ILE A 96 -8.74 -22.53 31.20
N ILE A 97 -8.63 -21.86 32.35
CA ILE A 97 -7.88 -22.35 33.53
C ILE A 97 -8.74 -23.26 34.37
N GLU A 98 -10.00 -22.90 34.65
CA GLU A 98 -10.90 -23.68 35.49
C GLU A 98 -12.35 -23.63 34.95
N GLY A 99 -13.16 -24.60 35.35
CA GLY A 99 -14.61 -24.56 35.09
C GLY A 99 -15.06 -25.16 33.77
N ARG A 100 -14.20 -25.86 33.02
CA ARG A 100 -14.57 -26.48 31.72
C ARG A 100 -15.70 -27.50 31.86
N GLU A 101 -15.71 -28.30 32.93
CA GLU A 101 -16.71 -29.35 33.14
C GLU A 101 -17.84 -28.93 34.09
N SER A 102 -17.54 -28.17 35.15
CA SER A 102 -18.50 -27.76 36.16
C SER A 102 -18.00 -26.58 37.01
N GLY A 103 -18.91 -25.92 37.75
CA GLY A 103 -18.58 -24.81 38.64
C GLY A 103 -18.39 -23.46 37.93
N PRO A 104 -17.77 -22.50 38.61
CA PRO A 104 -17.45 -21.19 38.03
C PRO A 104 -16.44 -21.35 36.89
N LEU A 105 -16.45 -20.43 35.93
CA LEU A 105 -15.50 -20.42 34.80
C LEU A 105 -14.40 -19.40 35.08
N LYS A 106 -13.14 -19.83 34.97
CA LYS A 106 -11.98 -18.95 35.00
C LYS A 106 -11.17 -19.13 33.73
N PHE A 107 -10.89 -18.04 33.03
CA PHE A 107 -10.08 -18.06 31.81
C PHE A 107 -9.15 -16.84 31.75
N GLU A 108 -8.11 -16.98 30.97
CA GLU A 108 -7.18 -15.93 30.62
C GLU A 108 -7.36 -15.58 29.13
N ALA A 109 -7.41 -14.28 28.82
CA ALA A 109 -7.45 -13.77 27.47
C ALA A 109 -6.23 -12.86 27.28
N THR A 110 -5.29 -13.28 26.43
CA THR A 110 -4.11 -12.48 26.06
C THR A 110 -4.39 -11.78 24.75
N ILE A 111 -4.21 -10.48 24.73
CA ILE A 111 -4.45 -9.62 23.58
C ILE A 111 -3.21 -8.81 23.24
N VAL A 112 -3.03 -8.52 21.95
CA VAL A 112 -2.07 -7.54 21.46
C VAL A 112 -2.76 -6.18 21.42
N VAL A 113 -2.08 -5.17 21.93
CA VAL A 113 -2.59 -3.79 21.99
C VAL A 113 -1.56 -2.84 21.39
N ARG A 114 -1.99 -1.64 21.02
CA ARG A 114 -1.07 -0.61 20.57
C ARG A 114 -0.17 -0.16 21.71
N PRO A 115 1.16 -0.11 21.51
CA PRO A 115 2.07 0.46 22.51
C PRO A 115 1.82 1.97 22.68
N SER A 116 2.03 2.46 23.89
CA SER A 116 2.06 3.90 24.14
C SER A 116 3.44 4.43 23.75
N VAL A 117 3.50 5.20 22.67
CA VAL A 117 4.75 5.82 22.21
C VAL A 117 4.85 7.26 22.70
N SER A 118 6.07 7.76 22.86
CA SER A 118 6.32 9.17 23.17
C SER A 118 6.83 9.89 21.93
N VAL A 119 6.14 10.93 21.50
CA VAL A 119 6.47 11.71 20.29
C VAL A 119 6.99 13.08 20.72
N ALA A 120 8.27 13.13 21.12
CA ALA A 120 8.88 14.39 21.53
C ALA A 120 9.12 15.30 20.31
N GLY A 121 8.70 16.56 20.42
CA GLY A 121 8.96 17.57 19.37
C GLY A 121 7.82 17.81 18.38
N TYR A 122 6.69 17.12 18.48
CA TYR A 122 5.56 17.32 17.58
C TYR A 122 4.99 18.77 17.61
N GLN A 123 5.08 19.46 18.76
CA GLN A 123 4.62 20.87 18.89
C GLN A 123 5.47 21.87 18.09
N GLY A 124 6.64 21.49 17.63
CA GLY A 124 7.52 22.31 16.79
C GLY A 124 7.84 21.66 15.47
N LEU A 125 6.97 20.78 15.00
CA LEU A 125 7.17 20.03 13.75
C LEU A 125 7.27 20.99 12.57
N GLU A 126 8.36 20.92 11.84
CA GLU A 126 8.56 21.67 10.60
C GLU A 126 8.23 20.78 9.41
N VAL A 127 7.41 21.29 8.50
CA VAL A 127 6.98 20.58 7.29
C VAL A 127 7.35 21.41 6.07
N VAL A 128 8.00 20.78 5.10
CA VAL A 128 8.37 21.44 3.84
C VAL A 128 7.42 20.99 2.75
N VAL A 129 6.81 21.96 2.06
CA VAL A 129 5.92 21.72 0.93
C VAL A 129 6.49 22.35 -0.35
N PRO A 130 6.08 21.91 -1.55
CA PRO A 130 6.48 22.56 -2.80
C PRO A 130 6.05 24.02 -2.88
N ASP A 131 6.79 24.85 -3.65
CA ASP A 131 6.47 26.24 -3.85
C ASP A 131 5.12 26.43 -4.54
N MET A 132 4.30 27.33 -3.99
CA MET A 132 3.01 27.71 -4.57
C MET A 132 3.12 28.91 -5.52
N GLU A 133 4.23 29.65 -5.48
CA GLU A 133 4.46 30.74 -6.43
C GLU A 133 4.62 30.21 -7.85
N VAL A 134 4.06 30.95 -8.81
CA VAL A 134 4.10 30.60 -10.23
C VAL A 134 5.20 31.43 -10.89
N THR A 135 6.16 30.75 -11.49
CA THR A 135 7.22 31.39 -12.27
C THR A 135 6.78 31.70 -13.70
N GLU A 136 7.45 32.63 -14.36
CA GLU A 136 7.16 32.94 -15.79
C GLU A 136 7.52 31.73 -16.67
N GLU A 137 8.57 30.99 -16.32
CA GLU A 137 8.97 29.76 -17.03
C GLU A 137 7.87 28.69 -17.00
N GLU A 138 7.16 28.55 -15.86
CA GLU A 138 6.05 27.61 -15.75
C GLU A 138 4.85 28.04 -16.60
N VAL A 139 4.59 29.35 -16.68
CA VAL A 139 3.54 29.92 -17.54
C VAL A 139 3.89 29.69 -19.00
N ASP A 140 5.14 30.01 -19.40
CA ASP A 140 5.62 29.79 -20.76
C ASP A 140 5.55 28.30 -21.14
N ALA A 141 6.01 27.42 -20.27
CA ALA A 141 5.91 25.96 -20.49
C ALA A 141 4.46 25.46 -20.63
N ALA A 142 3.53 26.04 -19.85
CA ALA A 142 2.11 25.69 -19.97
C ALA A 142 1.50 26.19 -21.30
N ILE A 143 1.87 27.38 -21.74
CA ILE A 143 1.47 27.94 -23.05
C ILE A 143 2.08 27.11 -24.18
N ASP A 144 3.35 26.73 -24.07
CA ASP A 144 4.03 25.92 -25.08
C ASP A 144 3.37 24.53 -25.25
N ARG A 145 2.87 23.90 -24.18
CA ARG A 145 2.06 22.68 -24.30
C ARG A 145 0.78 22.88 -25.13
N VAL A 146 0.16 24.07 -25.05
CA VAL A 146 -0.99 24.38 -25.89
C VAL A 146 -0.55 24.58 -27.34
N ARG A 147 0.59 25.26 -27.57
CA ARG A 147 1.18 25.45 -28.91
C ARG A 147 1.63 24.15 -29.55
N GLU A 148 2.08 23.18 -28.76
CA GLU A 148 2.48 21.84 -29.25
C GLU A 148 1.35 21.11 -30.01
N GLN A 149 0.08 21.34 -29.64
CA GLN A 149 -1.07 20.78 -30.35
C GLN A 149 -1.21 21.32 -31.79
N TRP A 150 -0.57 22.45 -32.07
CA TRP A 150 -0.57 23.16 -33.36
C TRP A 150 0.83 23.17 -34.00
N ALA A 151 1.75 22.36 -33.48
CA ALA A 151 3.10 22.33 -33.99
C ALA A 151 3.14 21.72 -35.40
N GLU A 152 3.95 22.32 -36.27
CA GLU A 152 4.26 21.75 -37.59
C GLU A 152 5.52 20.87 -37.47
N LEU A 153 5.46 19.68 -38.08
CA LEU A 153 6.62 18.80 -38.18
C LEU A 153 7.41 19.16 -39.41
N LEU A 154 8.66 19.57 -39.23
CA LEU A 154 9.58 19.90 -40.31
C LEU A 154 10.73 18.89 -40.34
N SER A 155 10.98 18.31 -41.53
CA SER A 155 12.10 17.39 -41.72
C SER A 155 13.43 18.07 -41.38
N LYS A 156 14.28 17.35 -40.65
CA LYS A 156 15.57 17.79 -40.11
C LYS A 156 16.70 16.89 -40.60
N ASP A 157 17.72 17.49 -41.20
CA ASP A 157 18.95 16.77 -41.60
C ASP A 157 20.05 16.78 -40.52
N GLY A 158 19.68 17.06 -39.25
CA GLY A 158 20.61 17.17 -38.13
C GLY A 158 20.59 15.98 -37.19
N GLU A 159 21.34 16.11 -36.09
CA GLU A 159 21.34 15.13 -34.99
C GLU A 159 20.00 15.13 -34.27
N ILE A 160 19.56 13.95 -33.84
CA ILE A 160 18.36 13.73 -33.03
C ILE A 160 18.60 14.31 -31.64
N ILE A 161 17.69 15.16 -31.20
CA ILE A 161 17.66 15.74 -29.86
C ILE A 161 16.31 15.46 -29.18
N ALA A 162 16.24 15.63 -27.88
CA ALA A 162 14.98 15.53 -27.13
C ALA A 162 13.90 16.47 -27.72
N GLY A 163 12.68 15.94 -27.89
CA GLY A 163 11.55 16.64 -28.51
C GLY A 163 11.43 16.48 -30.02
N ASP A 164 12.43 15.92 -30.71
CA ASP A 164 12.29 15.56 -32.13
C ASP A 164 11.33 14.37 -32.29
N VAL A 165 10.64 14.31 -33.39
CA VAL A 165 9.81 13.16 -33.80
C VAL A 165 10.59 12.34 -34.82
N VAL A 166 10.78 11.07 -34.53
CA VAL A 166 11.56 10.17 -35.39
C VAL A 166 10.69 9.05 -35.91
N THR A 167 10.90 8.67 -37.16
CA THR A 167 10.31 7.47 -37.77
C THR A 167 11.39 6.39 -37.83
N LEU A 168 11.15 5.26 -37.17
CA LEU A 168 12.10 4.20 -36.95
C LEU A 168 11.58 2.88 -37.50
N ASP A 169 12.47 2.06 -38.06
CA ASP A 169 12.21 0.62 -38.19
C ASP A 169 12.95 -0.10 -37.07
N VAL A 170 12.19 -0.78 -36.22
CA VAL A 170 12.73 -1.46 -35.05
C VAL A 170 12.59 -2.96 -35.17
N SER A 171 13.69 -3.68 -35.01
CA SER A 171 13.71 -5.14 -34.96
C SER A 171 14.25 -5.58 -33.61
N VAL A 172 13.45 -6.28 -32.85
CA VAL A 172 13.83 -6.90 -31.59
C VAL A 172 13.91 -8.40 -31.79
N SER A 173 15.04 -9.01 -31.49
CA SER A 173 15.25 -10.45 -31.60
C SER A 173 15.80 -11.02 -30.30
N SER A 174 15.34 -12.22 -29.97
CA SER A 174 15.84 -13.02 -28.85
C SER A 174 16.00 -14.47 -29.33
N PRO A 175 17.01 -15.21 -28.87
CA PRO A 175 17.17 -16.62 -29.21
C PRO A 175 15.95 -17.50 -28.92
N ASP A 176 15.11 -17.07 -27.94
CA ASP A 176 13.99 -17.86 -27.42
C ASP A 176 12.61 -17.37 -27.89
N SER A 177 12.52 -16.32 -28.72
CA SER A 177 11.24 -15.79 -29.20
C SER A 177 11.24 -15.49 -30.70
N ASN A 178 10.05 -15.57 -31.32
CA ASN A 178 9.84 -14.98 -32.64
C ASN A 178 10.00 -13.46 -32.50
N GLY A 179 11.09 -12.92 -33.05
CA GLY A 179 11.40 -11.51 -32.98
C GLY A 179 10.22 -10.59 -33.37
N MET A 180 10.18 -9.41 -32.79
CA MET A 180 9.22 -8.35 -33.12
C MET A 180 9.84 -7.43 -34.16
N HIS A 181 9.06 -7.05 -35.17
CA HIS A 181 9.46 -6.04 -36.14
C HIS A 181 8.38 -4.97 -36.24
N LEU A 182 8.79 -3.72 -36.09
CA LEU A 182 7.94 -2.54 -36.25
C LEU A 182 8.48 -1.70 -37.37
N ASP A 183 7.70 -1.56 -38.45
CA ASP A 183 8.00 -0.68 -39.57
C ASP A 183 7.34 0.69 -39.32
N ASP A 184 8.03 1.76 -39.67
CA ASP A 184 7.54 3.15 -39.57
C ASP A 184 7.03 3.53 -38.15
N TYR A 185 7.71 3.04 -37.12
CA TYR A 185 7.38 3.39 -35.74
C TYR A 185 7.69 4.88 -35.48
N VAL A 186 6.65 5.67 -35.24
CA VAL A 186 6.78 7.10 -34.94
C VAL A 186 6.96 7.29 -33.45
N TYR A 187 8.06 7.93 -33.08
CA TYR A 187 8.44 8.13 -31.70
C TYR A 187 8.91 9.57 -31.45
N GLU A 188 8.45 10.17 -30.35
CA GLU A 188 8.92 11.48 -29.87
C GLU A 188 10.00 11.27 -28.82
N VAL A 189 11.21 11.73 -29.11
CA VAL A 189 12.40 11.53 -28.27
C VAL A 189 12.25 12.23 -26.92
N GLY A 190 12.44 11.47 -25.82
CA GLY A 190 12.25 11.94 -24.46
C GLY A 190 10.88 11.63 -23.86
N ARG A 191 10.00 10.93 -24.62
CA ARG A 191 8.78 10.36 -24.07
C ARG A 191 8.99 8.91 -23.66
N SER A 192 8.08 8.40 -22.80
CA SER A 192 8.07 6.99 -22.43
C SER A 192 7.93 6.10 -23.67
N SER A 193 8.83 5.14 -23.86
CA SER A 193 8.86 4.19 -24.97
C SER A 193 8.68 2.76 -24.46
N GLU A 194 7.98 1.92 -25.24
CA GLU A 194 7.91 0.47 -24.99
C GLU A 194 9.24 -0.25 -25.29
N ILE A 195 10.19 0.47 -25.94
CA ILE A 195 11.52 -0.05 -26.30
C ILE A 195 12.51 0.44 -25.25
N PRO A 196 13.07 -0.46 -24.42
CA PRO A 196 13.97 -0.06 -23.37
C PRO A 196 15.21 0.68 -23.86
N GLU A 197 15.64 1.72 -23.16
CA GLU A 197 16.84 2.52 -23.46
C GLU A 197 16.85 3.18 -24.85
N LEU A 198 15.71 3.29 -25.54
CA LEU A 198 15.63 3.83 -26.90
C LEU A 198 16.28 5.21 -27.00
N ASP A 199 15.89 6.16 -26.14
CA ASP A 199 16.40 7.52 -26.16
C ASP A 199 17.91 7.62 -26.05
N LYS A 200 18.49 6.81 -25.16
CA LYS A 200 19.93 6.78 -24.91
C LYS A 200 20.73 6.42 -26.17
N HIS A 201 20.17 5.55 -27.01
CA HIS A 201 20.86 5.04 -28.17
C HIS A 201 20.57 5.84 -29.46
N ILE A 202 19.37 6.48 -29.58
CA ILE A 202 19.03 7.26 -30.77
C ILE A 202 19.44 8.73 -30.66
N THR A 203 19.60 9.29 -29.47
CA THR A 203 20.04 10.68 -29.28
C THR A 203 21.42 10.88 -29.90
N GLY A 204 21.57 11.95 -30.72
CA GLY A 204 22.79 12.22 -31.45
C GLY A 204 22.94 11.48 -32.79
N ALA A 205 22.08 10.52 -33.09
CA ALA A 205 22.05 9.87 -34.41
C ALA A 205 21.41 10.79 -35.46
N THR A 206 21.50 10.42 -36.72
CA THR A 206 20.97 11.19 -37.87
C THR A 206 20.10 10.31 -38.75
N LYS A 207 19.34 10.91 -39.64
CA LYS A 207 18.57 10.19 -40.65
C LYS A 207 19.46 9.21 -41.42
N GLY A 208 19.00 7.96 -41.56
CA GLY A 208 19.72 6.86 -42.19
C GLY A 208 20.67 6.12 -41.25
N SER A 209 20.82 6.51 -40.01
CA SER A 209 21.64 5.79 -39.02
C SER A 209 21.06 4.41 -38.73
N VAL A 210 21.95 3.42 -38.58
CA VAL A 210 21.61 2.05 -38.17
C VAL A 210 22.26 1.82 -36.79
N ILE A 211 21.47 1.61 -35.80
CA ILE A 211 21.87 1.46 -34.39
C ILE A 211 21.57 0.03 -33.97
N ALA A 212 22.50 -0.63 -33.32
CA ALA A 212 22.26 -1.95 -32.73
C ALA A 212 22.82 -2.01 -31.33
N TYR A 213 22.03 -2.49 -30.39
CA TYR A 213 22.45 -2.73 -29.01
C TYR A 213 21.81 -3.98 -28.46
N SER A 214 22.37 -4.52 -27.40
CA SER A 214 21.84 -5.69 -26.72
C SER A 214 21.57 -5.39 -25.26
N LEU A 215 20.39 -5.81 -24.78
CA LEU A 215 20.03 -5.76 -23.36
C LEU A 215 20.34 -7.13 -22.76
N SER A 216 21.31 -7.18 -21.87
CA SER A 216 21.55 -8.36 -21.04
C SER A 216 20.49 -8.41 -19.95
N GLY A 217 19.84 -9.54 -19.75
CA GLY A 217 18.92 -9.73 -18.61
C GLY A 217 19.65 -9.42 -17.32
N ARG A 218 19.11 -8.49 -16.53
CA ARG A 218 19.70 -8.06 -15.26
C ARG A 218 19.67 -9.25 -14.29
N ASN A 219 20.82 -9.67 -13.79
CA ASN A 219 20.91 -10.59 -12.66
C ASN A 219 20.31 -9.89 -11.44
N PRO A 220 19.38 -10.52 -10.70
CA PRO A 220 18.82 -9.91 -9.49
C PRO A 220 19.84 -9.68 -8.36
N ASP A 221 21.10 -10.14 -8.51
CA ASP A 221 22.17 -9.97 -7.53
C ASP A 221 23.06 -8.72 -7.74
N ASP A 222 22.83 -7.92 -8.78
CA ASP A 222 23.51 -6.64 -8.98
C ASP A 222 22.79 -5.47 -8.29
N SER A 223 22.52 -5.61 -6.99
CA SER A 223 22.18 -4.50 -6.13
C SER A 223 23.46 -3.81 -5.65
N ASP A 224 23.67 -2.64 -6.22
CA ASP A 224 24.38 -1.51 -5.61
C ASP A 224 25.86 -1.65 -5.28
N THR A 225 26.70 -1.24 -6.21
CA THR A 225 27.89 -0.46 -5.85
C THR A 225 27.95 0.76 -6.75
N GLY A 226 27.46 1.87 -6.22
CA GLY A 226 27.70 3.19 -6.79
C GLY A 226 29.19 3.46 -6.91
N GLY A 227 29.60 3.84 -8.09
CA GLY A 227 30.98 4.24 -8.38
C GLY A 227 30.99 4.92 -9.73
N ASP A 228 30.98 6.24 -9.71
CA ASP A 228 31.44 7.08 -10.81
C ASP A 228 32.79 6.59 -11.29
N ASP A 229 32.90 6.17 -12.53
CA ASP A 229 34.17 6.20 -13.25
C ASP A 229 33.93 6.43 -14.74
N ASP A 230 34.08 7.69 -15.09
CA ASP A 230 34.39 8.21 -16.42
C ASP A 230 35.68 7.59 -16.93
N ALA A 231 35.62 6.78 -17.95
CA ALA A 231 36.78 6.42 -18.75
C ALA A 231 36.40 6.09 -20.21
N SER A 232 36.31 7.15 -20.98
CA SER A 232 36.59 7.11 -22.42
C SER A 232 37.87 6.28 -22.71
N ARG A 233 37.72 5.17 -23.41
CA ARG A 233 38.84 4.46 -24.05
C ARG A 233 38.64 4.46 -25.55
N GLU A 234 39.40 5.35 -26.19
CA GLU A 234 39.76 5.29 -27.59
C GLU A 234 40.40 3.94 -27.91
N ILE A 235 39.93 3.30 -28.98
CA ILE A 235 40.56 2.13 -29.56
C ILE A 235 41.59 2.64 -30.57
N ASP A 236 42.87 2.55 -30.24
CA ASP A 236 43.97 2.72 -31.16
C ASP A 236 44.35 1.35 -31.74
N GLU A 237 44.33 1.26 -33.07
CA GLU A 237 44.84 0.13 -33.82
C GLU A 237 46.36 0.19 -33.92
N GLY A 238 47.02 -0.90 -33.58
CA GLY A 238 48.29 -1.19 -34.20
C GLY A 238 49.44 -1.63 -33.30
N ARG A 239 49.77 -2.88 -33.42
CA ARG A 239 51.10 -3.41 -33.71
C ARG A 239 51.62 -4.58 -32.84
N SER A 240 51.69 -5.67 -33.53
CA SER A 240 52.59 -6.81 -33.48
C SER A 240 53.86 -6.74 -32.58
N GLY A 241 54.10 -7.83 -31.84
CA GLY A 241 55.45 -8.36 -31.70
C GLY A 241 55.86 -8.90 -30.32
N GLY A 242 56.12 -10.22 -30.27
CA GLY A 242 57.30 -10.76 -29.60
C GLY A 242 57.12 -11.41 -28.21
N ILE A 243 57.00 -12.72 -28.21
CA ILE A 243 57.78 -13.76 -27.46
C ILE A 243 58.66 -13.26 -26.32
N ASP A 244 58.51 -13.78 -25.09
CA ASP A 244 59.52 -14.65 -24.45
C ASP A 244 59.05 -15.26 -23.11
N THR A 245 59.57 -16.42 -22.87
CA THR A 245 59.53 -17.49 -21.90
C THR A 245 59.98 -17.12 -20.47
N GLY A 246 59.53 -17.95 -19.49
CA GLY A 246 60.19 -18.19 -18.20
C GLY A 246 59.19 -18.59 -17.12
N GLU A 247 58.89 -19.77 -16.89
CA GLU A 247 59.42 -20.92 -16.13
C GLU A 247 59.69 -20.66 -14.62
N THR A 248 59.25 -21.67 -13.86
CA THR A 248 59.60 -22.13 -12.50
C THR A 248 58.77 -21.51 -11.35
N GLY A 249 58.25 -22.25 -10.37
CA GLY A 249 58.32 -23.64 -10.00
C GLY A 249 57.76 -23.85 -8.60
N VAL A 250 57.14 -25.01 -8.44
CA VAL A 250 57.20 -26.02 -7.35
C VAL A 250 56.88 -25.67 -5.90
N GLY A 251 56.06 -26.54 -5.29
CA GLY A 251 55.96 -26.93 -3.87
C GLY A 251 54.52 -27.24 -3.48
N GLU A 252 53.94 -28.43 -3.62
CA GLU A 252 53.99 -29.66 -2.80
C GLU A 252 53.96 -29.37 -1.28
N GLU A 253 53.02 -29.89 -0.54
CA GLU A 253 52.81 -31.21 0.07
C GLU A 253 51.54 -31.20 0.93
N ASN A 254 50.61 -32.14 0.75
CA ASN A 254 50.41 -33.41 1.50
C ASN A 254 50.04 -33.22 3.00
N VAL A 255 49.07 -33.91 3.57
CA VAL A 255 48.86 -35.34 3.88
C VAL A 255 47.50 -35.52 4.62
N ALA A 256 46.66 -36.37 4.17
CA ALA A 256 46.11 -37.61 4.78
C ALA A 256 45.43 -37.48 6.18
N GLY A 257 44.38 -38.11 6.49
CA GLY A 257 43.76 -39.38 6.21
C GLY A 257 42.84 -39.81 7.33
N ARG A 258 41.98 -40.69 7.06
CA ARG A 258 41.55 -41.96 7.66
C ARG A 258 40.15 -41.97 8.23
N GLU A 259 39.23 -42.65 7.51
CA GLU A 259 38.76 -44.03 7.67
C GLU A 259 38.29 -44.41 9.08
N THR A 260 37.06 -44.84 9.23
CA THR A 260 36.49 -46.22 9.33
C THR A 260 35.06 -46.07 9.81
N GLY A 261 34.02 -46.79 9.46
CA GLY A 261 33.83 -48.09 8.87
C GLY A 261 32.60 -48.75 9.44
N VAL A 262 31.80 -49.39 8.56
CA VAL A 262 31.09 -50.69 8.76
C VAL A 262 29.87 -50.71 9.71
N GLY A 263 28.71 -51.09 9.26
CA GLY A 263 28.11 -52.39 9.14
C GLY A 263 26.61 -52.34 9.08
N GLU A 264 26.13 -52.94 8.04
CA GLU A 264 25.24 -54.12 7.89
C GLU A 264 23.80 -54.08 8.41
N GLU A 265 22.93 -54.16 7.43
CA GLU A 265 21.89 -55.16 7.12
C GLU A 265 20.66 -55.26 8.05
N ASN A 266 19.45 -55.08 7.49
CA ASN A 266 18.55 -56.18 7.18
C ASN A 266 17.26 -55.81 6.45
N ARG A 267 16.82 -56.75 5.65
CA ARG A 267 15.71 -56.87 4.72
C ARG A 267 14.31 -56.78 5.30
N GLY A 268 13.38 -56.48 4.38
CA GLY A 268 11.99 -56.98 4.37
C GLY A 268 10.99 -55.89 4.03
N ASP A 269 10.50 -55.84 2.94
CA ASP A 269 9.48 -56.47 2.09
C ASP A 269 8.19 -55.63 1.94
N GLU A 270 7.86 -55.38 0.67
CA GLU A 270 6.57 -55.22 0.01
C GLU A 270 5.56 -54.16 0.47
N GLY A 271 5.23 -53.24 -0.49
CA GLY A 271 3.96 -52.53 -0.47
C GLY A 271 3.90 -51.26 -1.31
N ASN A 272 3.93 -51.38 -2.60
CA ASN A 272 3.24 -50.63 -3.66
C ASN A 272 2.51 -49.32 -3.25
N GLY A 273 2.94 -48.20 -3.80
CA GLY A 273 2.24 -46.93 -3.77
C GLY A 273 3.08 -45.85 -4.49
N ALA A 274 2.86 -45.72 -5.76
CA ALA A 274 3.51 -44.68 -6.59
C ALA A 274 3.13 -43.28 -6.09
N ASP A 275 4.10 -42.59 -5.50
CA ASP A 275 4.16 -41.15 -5.46
C ASP A 275 5.41 -40.75 -6.25
N GLU A 276 5.19 -40.32 -7.49
CA GLU A 276 6.21 -39.66 -8.28
C GLU A 276 6.56 -38.33 -7.63
N ALA A 277 7.58 -38.35 -6.78
CA ALA A 277 8.29 -37.13 -6.37
C ALA A 277 9.01 -36.62 -7.63
N HIS A 278 8.46 -35.63 -8.27
CA HIS A 278 9.18 -34.81 -9.22
C HIS A 278 10.27 -34.07 -8.45
N ASP A 279 11.47 -34.63 -8.54
CA ASP A 279 12.72 -33.98 -8.24
C ASP A 279 12.88 -32.86 -9.30
N HIS A 280 12.48 -31.63 -8.97
CA HIS A 280 12.77 -30.46 -9.76
C HIS A 280 14.20 -30.03 -9.43
N PRO A 281 15.13 -30.07 -10.40
CA PRO A 281 16.43 -29.46 -10.19
C PRO A 281 16.25 -27.95 -10.01
N ALA A 282 16.77 -27.42 -8.91
CA ALA A 282 16.68 -26.01 -8.50
C ALA A 282 17.52 -25.04 -9.37
N ASP A 283 17.91 -25.43 -10.58
CA ASP A 283 18.86 -24.68 -11.41
C ASP A 283 18.27 -24.17 -12.75
N GLU A 284 16.95 -24.11 -12.89
CA GLU A 284 16.28 -23.65 -14.12
C GLU A 284 15.44 -22.38 -13.91
N TYR A 285 15.95 -21.40 -13.18
CA TYR A 285 15.53 -20.00 -13.37
C TYR A 285 16.33 -19.47 -14.55
N GLY A 286 15.62 -19.38 -15.67
CA GLY A 286 16.15 -19.11 -16.98
C GLY A 286 17.08 -17.90 -17.02
N GLN A 287 18.28 -18.12 -17.52
CA GLN A 287 19.09 -17.07 -18.11
C GLN A 287 18.21 -16.46 -19.22
N PHE A 288 17.69 -15.25 -18.98
CA PHE A 288 17.02 -14.49 -20.02
C PHE A 288 18.05 -14.26 -21.13
N SER A 289 17.80 -14.85 -22.30
CA SER A 289 18.63 -14.64 -23.46
C SER A 289 18.67 -13.15 -23.80
N PRO A 290 19.85 -12.60 -24.15
CA PRO A 290 19.96 -11.18 -24.44
C PRO A 290 19.00 -10.78 -25.57
N LEU A 291 18.31 -9.68 -25.40
CA LEU A 291 17.50 -9.04 -26.43
C LEU A 291 18.43 -8.26 -27.35
N GLU A 292 18.47 -8.58 -28.62
CA GLU A 292 19.17 -7.78 -29.64
C GLU A 292 18.16 -6.82 -30.27
N ILE A 293 18.42 -5.54 -30.17
CA ILE A 293 17.60 -4.47 -30.72
C ILE A 293 18.37 -3.79 -31.83
N LYS A 294 17.76 -3.74 -33.01
CA LYS A 294 18.29 -3.05 -34.18
C LYS A 294 17.28 -1.99 -34.64
N ILE A 295 17.76 -0.78 -34.81
CA ILE A 295 16.97 0.40 -35.16
C ILE A 295 17.54 1.01 -36.43
N VAL A 296 16.66 1.35 -37.36
CA VAL A 296 17.00 2.15 -38.55
C VAL A 296 16.21 3.46 -38.45
N VAL A 297 16.90 4.57 -38.55
CA VAL A 297 16.28 5.90 -38.51
C VAL A 297 15.84 6.26 -39.94
N ASN A 298 14.53 6.21 -40.21
CA ASN A 298 13.97 6.50 -41.53
C ASN A 298 13.80 8.00 -41.78
N ASP A 299 13.27 8.72 -40.78
CA ASP A 299 13.13 10.17 -40.84
C ASP A 299 13.32 10.82 -39.46
N VAL A 300 13.71 12.09 -39.51
CA VAL A 300 13.85 12.94 -38.31
C VAL A 300 13.10 14.24 -38.60
N GLU A 301 12.14 14.56 -37.77
CA GLU A 301 11.36 15.77 -37.85
C GLU A 301 11.47 16.54 -36.54
N THR A 302 11.55 17.86 -36.62
CA THR A 302 11.52 18.73 -35.44
C THR A 302 10.18 19.41 -35.34
N LYS A 303 9.66 19.55 -34.12
CA LYS A 303 8.44 20.30 -33.85
C LYS A 303 8.73 21.79 -33.90
N VAL A 304 8.09 22.51 -34.79
CA VAL A 304 8.14 23.97 -34.86
C VAL A 304 6.84 24.50 -34.29
N LEU A 305 6.93 25.11 -33.11
CA LEU A 305 5.78 25.74 -32.48
C LEU A 305 5.39 27.02 -33.23
N PRO A 306 4.08 27.28 -33.44
CA PRO A 306 3.63 28.53 -34.02
C PRO A 306 4.10 29.72 -33.17
N GLU A 307 4.39 30.87 -33.79
CA GLU A 307 4.73 32.07 -33.04
C GLU A 307 3.56 32.50 -32.15
N LEU A 308 3.87 32.88 -30.88
CA LEU A 308 2.87 33.34 -29.92
C LEU A 308 2.50 34.81 -30.24
N THR A 309 1.50 34.96 -31.08
CA THR A 309 0.96 36.29 -31.50
C THR A 309 -0.53 36.38 -31.16
N ASP A 310 -1.06 37.59 -31.04
CA ASP A 310 -2.50 37.81 -30.81
C ASP A 310 -3.36 37.19 -31.90
N GLU A 311 -2.89 37.18 -33.16
CA GLU A 311 -3.59 36.57 -34.29
C GLU A 311 -3.68 35.06 -34.15
N TRP A 312 -2.58 34.42 -33.70
CA TRP A 312 -2.58 32.98 -33.44
C TRP A 312 -3.48 32.62 -32.23
N VAL A 313 -3.39 33.40 -31.15
CA VAL A 313 -4.21 33.18 -29.94
C VAL A 313 -5.69 33.25 -30.28
N GLN A 314 -6.14 34.26 -31.02
CA GLN A 314 -7.53 34.43 -31.47
C GLN A 314 -7.99 33.29 -32.39
N GLY A 315 -7.09 32.75 -33.21
CA GLY A 315 -7.41 31.70 -34.17
C GLY A 315 -7.40 30.28 -33.58
N ALA A 316 -6.55 30.02 -32.59
CA ALA A 316 -6.27 28.69 -32.04
C ALA A 316 -6.92 28.46 -30.66
N THR A 317 -7.31 29.53 -29.95
CA THR A 317 -7.81 29.45 -28.57
C THR A 317 -9.06 30.33 -28.39
N GLU A 318 -9.62 30.31 -27.18
CA GLU A 318 -10.79 31.13 -26.80
C GLU A 318 -10.40 32.53 -26.29
N TYR A 319 -9.10 32.89 -26.24
CA TYR A 319 -8.60 34.16 -25.71
C TYR A 319 -8.55 35.25 -26.80
N GLU A 320 -8.69 36.50 -26.35
CA GLU A 320 -8.67 37.65 -27.26
C GLU A 320 -7.25 38.10 -27.66
N ASP A 321 -6.27 37.89 -26.78
CA ASP A 321 -4.86 38.30 -26.97
C ASP A 321 -3.93 37.44 -26.09
N VAL A 322 -2.62 37.58 -26.29
CA VAL A 322 -1.56 36.90 -25.56
C VAL A 322 -1.60 37.24 -24.05
N ASP A 323 -1.91 38.48 -23.69
CA ASP A 323 -1.92 38.92 -22.30
C ASP A 323 -3.06 38.28 -21.51
N SER A 324 -4.26 38.18 -22.11
CA SER A 324 -5.40 37.50 -21.50
C SER A 324 -5.14 36.01 -21.34
N MET A 325 -4.55 35.36 -22.34
CA MET A 325 -4.13 33.93 -22.24
C MET A 325 -3.10 33.73 -21.12
N ARG A 326 -2.05 34.55 -21.07
CA ARG A 326 -1.01 34.45 -20.01
C ARG A 326 -1.59 34.61 -18.61
N LYS A 327 -2.52 35.54 -18.45
CA LYS A 327 -3.18 35.80 -17.17
C LYS A 327 -3.98 34.57 -16.72
N ASP A 328 -4.80 34.02 -17.61
CA ASP A 328 -5.64 32.89 -17.29
C ASP A 328 -4.80 31.62 -17.05
N VAL A 329 -3.80 31.31 -17.89
CA VAL A 329 -2.86 30.19 -17.69
C VAL A 329 -2.13 30.32 -16.35
N ARG A 330 -1.69 31.54 -15.96
CA ARG A 330 -1.06 31.79 -14.66
C ARG A 330 -2.03 31.44 -13.50
N GLU A 331 -3.29 31.85 -13.63
CA GLU A 331 -4.32 31.51 -12.62
C GLU A 331 -4.58 29.99 -12.55
N GLN A 332 -4.62 29.30 -13.69
CA GLN A 332 -4.77 27.84 -13.76
C GLN A 332 -3.57 27.12 -13.15
N VAL A 333 -2.33 27.50 -13.50
CA VAL A 333 -1.11 26.92 -12.92
C VAL A 333 -1.08 27.17 -11.41
N LYS A 334 -1.44 28.37 -10.95
CA LYS A 334 -1.54 28.69 -9.53
C LYS A 334 -2.57 27.80 -8.81
N LYS A 335 -3.74 27.64 -9.41
CA LYS A 335 -4.81 26.78 -8.85
C LYS A 335 -4.33 25.33 -8.76
N TYR A 336 -3.70 24.81 -9.81
CA TYR A 336 -3.14 23.46 -9.85
C TYR A 336 -2.06 23.27 -8.78
N LYS A 337 -1.05 24.17 -8.69
CA LYS A 337 0.01 24.10 -7.65
C LYS A 337 -0.58 24.15 -6.25
N SER A 338 -1.50 25.09 -6.00
CA SER A 338 -2.15 25.22 -4.69
C SER A 338 -2.95 23.97 -4.33
N SER A 339 -3.68 23.39 -5.26
CA SER A 339 -4.43 22.13 -5.04
C SER A 339 -3.48 20.96 -4.77
N SER A 340 -2.39 20.85 -5.55
CA SER A 340 -1.36 19.84 -5.35
C SER A 340 -0.71 19.93 -3.98
N VAL A 341 -0.30 21.14 -3.56
CA VAL A 341 0.31 21.36 -2.24
C VAL A 341 -0.67 21.02 -1.11
N ARG A 342 -1.94 21.43 -1.25
CA ARG A 342 -2.98 21.11 -0.26
C ARG A 342 -3.18 19.60 -0.10
N SER A 343 -3.19 18.84 -1.18
CA SER A 343 -3.33 17.38 -1.14
C SER A 343 -2.09 16.68 -0.57
N LEU A 344 -0.91 17.27 -0.73
CA LEU A 344 0.34 16.75 -0.20
C LEU A 344 0.57 17.12 1.28
N PHE A 345 0.04 18.24 1.75
CA PHE A 345 0.31 18.78 3.07
C PHE A 345 0.00 17.79 4.21
N PRO A 346 -1.19 17.17 4.31
CA PRO A 346 -1.46 16.20 5.37
C PRO A 346 -0.52 15.00 5.34
N ARG A 347 -0.13 14.53 4.15
CA ARG A 347 0.81 13.43 3.98
C ARG A 347 2.21 13.78 4.46
N GLN A 348 2.67 15.00 4.17
CA GLN A 348 3.96 15.50 4.65
C GLN A 348 3.98 15.64 6.18
N VAL A 349 2.88 16.12 6.78
CA VAL A 349 2.73 16.18 8.23
C VAL A 349 2.81 14.79 8.85
N LEU A 350 2.08 13.82 8.29
CA LEU A 350 2.12 12.44 8.77
C LEU A 350 3.50 11.79 8.60
N ALA A 351 4.17 12.02 7.47
CA ALA A 351 5.53 11.52 7.25
C ALA A 351 6.50 12.10 8.28
N SER A 352 6.52 13.43 8.45
CA SER A 352 7.38 14.09 9.44
C SER A 352 7.06 13.68 10.89
N LEU A 353 5.79 13.40 11.18
CA LEU A 353 5.37 12.91 12.49
C LEU A 353 5.83 11.46 12.73
N SER A 354 5.71 10.59 11.72
CA SER A 354 6.13 9.19 11.80
C SER A 354 7.62 9.05 12.08
N ASP A 355 8.44 9.97 11.55
CA ASP A 355 9.90 10.00 11.77
C ASP A 355 10.28 10.29 13.24
N LEU A 356 9.37 10.86 14.02
CA LEU A 356 9.58 11.10 15.45
C LEU A 356 9.38 9.83 16.30
N VAL A 357 8.78 8.78 15.75
CA VAL A 357 8.59 7.49 16.44
C VAL A 357 9.85 6.67 16.33
N GLY A 358 10.58 6.54 17.44
CA GLY A 358 11.83 5.78 17.51
C GLY A 358 11.66 4.27 17.67
N GLU A 359 10.44 3.82 17.97
CA GLU A 359 10.11 2.41 18.23
C GLU A 359 9.52 1.75 17.00
N GLU A 360 9.79 0.44 16.85
CA GLU A 360 9.20 -0.34 15.77
C GLU A 360 7.75 -0.70 16.14
N PRO A 361 6.77 -0.46 15.24
CA PRO A 361 5.39 -0.84 15.49
C PRO A 361 5.24 -2.37 15.63
N PRO A 362 4.25 -2.86 16.42
CA PRO A 362 3.94 -4.29 16.48
C PRO A 362 3.65 -4.87 15.10
N ALA A 363 4.08 -6.12 14.86
CA ALA A 363 3.87 -6.80 13.59
C ALA A 363 2.39 -6.86 13.20
N GLU A 364 1.50 -7.08 14.17
CA GLU A 364 0.05 -7.14 13.97
C GLU A 364 -0.52 -5.81 13.45
N LEU A 365 0.06 -4.67 13.88
CA LEU A 365 -0.36 -3.36 13.38
C LEU A 365 0.13 -3.16 11.94
N ILE A 366 1.39 -3.54 11.65
CA ILE A 366 1.94 -3.46 10.30
C ILE A 366 1.15 -4.36 9.34
N GLU A 367 0.83 -5.59 9.75
CA GLU A 367 0.02 -6.52 8.94
C GLU A 367 -1.40 -5.98 8.68
N ALA A 368 -2.01 -5.32 9.66
CA ALA A 368 -3.33 -4.70 9.50
C ALA A 368 -3.28 -3.54 8.48
N GLU A 369 -2.27 -2.66 8.57
CA GLU A 369 -2.08 -1.57 7.61
C GLU A 369 -1.77 -2.09 6.21
N PHE A 370 -0.87 -3.05 6.09
CA PHE A 370 -0.54 -3.70 4.82
C PHE A 370 -1.76 -4.34 4.16
N GLY A 371 -2.57 -5.06 4.95
CA GLY A 371 -3.81 -5.65 4.46
C GLY A 371 -4.82 -4.62 3.97
N ARG A 372 -4.92 -3.46 4.64
CA ARG A 372 -5.78 -2.34 4.25
C ARG A 372 -5.32 -1.73 2.93
N GLU A 373 -4.03 -1.37 2.82
CA GLU A 373 -3.47 -0.80 1.60
C GLU A 373 -3.61 -1.73 0.39
N LEU A 374 -3.40 -3.03 0.61
CA LEU A 374 -3.57 -4.03 -0.45
C LEU A 374 -5.03 -4.18 -0.89
N ALA A 375 -5.99 -4.11 0.05
CA ALA A 375 -7.41 -4.15 -0.26
C ALA A 375 -7.84 -2.92 -1.07
N ASP A 376 -7.40 -1.72 -0.67
CA ASP A 376 -7.67 -0.47 -1.38
C ASP A 376 -7.03 -0.46 -2.77
N PHE A 377 -5.83 -0.99 -2.89
CA PHE A 377 -5.18 -1.13 -4.19
C PHE A 377 -5.92 -2.12 -5.09
N SER A 378 -6.35 -3.27 -4.55
CA SER A 378 -7.14 -4.26 -5.28
C SER A 378 -8.47 -3.66 -5.79
N LYS A 379 -9.15 -2.87 -4.95
CA LYS A 379 -10.37 -2.15 -5.33
C LYS A 379 -10.11 -1.18 -6.49
N ARG A 380 -9.03 -0.40 -6.44
CA ARG A 380 -8.63 0.51 -7.55
C ARG A 380 -8.35 -0.24 -8.85
N LEU A 381 -7.72 -1.41 -8.78
CA LEU A 381 -7.51 -2.26 -9.96
C LEU A 381 -8.85 -2.76 -10.54
N GLU A 382 -9.78 -3.17 -9.68
CA GLU A 382 -11.13 -3.59 -10.09
C GLU A 382 -11.89 -2.45 -10.78
N GLU A 383 -11.86 -1.24 -10.23
CA GLU A 383 -12.46 -0.04 -10.81
C GLU A 383 -11.85 0.30 -12.18
N ALA A 384 -10.52 0.16 -12.30
CA ALA A 384 -9.80 0.31 -13.58
C ALA A 384 -10.00 -0.88 -14.53
N LYS A 385 -10.71 -1.94 -14.12
CA LYS A 385 -10.88 -3.20 -14.88
C LYS A 385 -9.55 -3.85 -15.27
N MET A 386 -8.56 -3.71 -14.41
CA MET A 386 -7.20 -4.20 -14.58
C MET A 386 -6.92 -5.33 -13.60
N THR A 387 -6.19 -6.36 -14.05
CA THR A 387 -5.69 -7.42 -13.14
C THR A 387 -4.31 -7.06 -12.60
N TRP A 388 -3.92 -7.68 -11.49
CA TRP A 388 -2.57 -7.55 -10.95
C TRP A 388 -1.48 -7.85 -11.99
N GLU A 389 -1.64 -8.94 -12.76
CA GLU A 389 -0.68 -9.31 -13.79
C GLU A 389 -0.56 -8.26 -14.91
N GLN A 390 -1.69 -7.63 -15.30
CA GLN A 390 -1.69 -6.55 -16.28
C GLN A 390 -1.01 -5.31 -15.74
N PHE A 391 -1.25 -5.00 -14.46
CA PHE A 391 -0.62 -3.88 -13.78
C PHE A 391 0.91 -4.05 -13.70
N VAL A 392 1.38 -5.22 -13.23
CA VAL A 392 2.83 -5.52 -13.12
C VAL A 392 3.50 -5.51 -14.50
N LYS A 393 2.84 -6.04 -15.56
CA LYS A 393 3.38 -5.99 -16.92
C LYS A 393 3.47 -4.58 -17.50
N GLY A 394 2.59 -3.67 -17.08
CA GLY A 394 2.60 -2.26 -17.50
C GLY A 394 3.45 -1.35 -16.61
N SER A 395 3.98 -1.89 -15.51
CA SER A 395 4.87 -1.19 -14.58
C SER A 395 6.33 -1.44 -14.96
N GLU A 396 7.19 -0.46 -14.69
CA GLU A 396 8.65 -0.64 -14.80
C GLU A 396 9.23 -1.48 -13.64
N ASP A 397 8.43 -1.67 -12.58
CA ASP A 397 8.81 -2.41 -11.38
C ASP A 397 8.34 -3.87 -11.46
N ASP A 398 9.08 -4.78 -10.85
CA ASP A 398 8.63 -6.14 -10.64
C ASP A 398 7.58 -6.23 -9.51
N GLY A 399 6.81 -7.32 -9.50
CA GLY A 399 5.78 -7.52 -8.49
C GLY A 399 6.31 -7.53 -7.05
N ASN A 400 7.55 -7.96 -6.81
CA ASN A 400 8.17 -8.00 -5.49
C ASN A 400 8.54 -6.60 -5.00
N SER A 401 9.08 -5.76 -5.89
CA SER A 401 9.39 -4.35 -5.58
C SER A 401 8.11 -3.58 -5.21
N ILE A 402 7.01 -3.84 -5.91
CA ILE A 402 5.71 -3.24 -5.60
C ILE A 402 5.23 -3.67 -4.21
N ILE A 403 5.29 -4.97 -3.89
CA ILE A 403 4.89 -5.50 -2.58
C ILE A 403 5.79 -4.93 -1.47
N SER A 404 7.11 -4.83 -1.69
CA SER A 404 8.04 -4.23 -0.73
C SER A 404 7.65 -2.78 -0.42
N ARG A 405 7.31 -1.98 -1.44
CA ARG A 405 6.84 -0.60 -1.24
C ARG A 405 5.55 -0.51 -0.43
N PHE A 406 4.60 -1.43 -0.64
CA PHE A 406 3.40 -1.50 0.22
C PHE A 406 3.76 -1.83 1.66
N HIS A 407 4.72 -2.73 1.88
CA HIS A 407 5.16 -3.04 3.24
C HIS A 407 5.85 -1.84 3.91
N ASP A 408 6.73 -1.13 3.21
CA ASP A 408 7.38 0.07 3.74
C ASP A 408 6.36 1.18 4.04
N SER A 409 5.36 1.35 3.16
CA SER A 409 4.23 2.26 3.38
C SER A 409 3.42 1.87 4.62
N ALA A 410 3.13 0.58 4.80
CA ALA A 410 2.41 0.07 5.97
C ALA A 410 3.17 0.32 7.28
N VAL A 411 4.50 0.17 7.28
CA VAL A 411 5.34 0.52 8.45
C VAL A 411 5.24 2.01 8.77
N ALA A 412 5.30 2.88 7.75
CA ALA A 412 5.15 4.33 7.94
C ALA A 412 3.75 4.69 8.45
N SER A 413 2.70 4.07 7.90
CA SER A 413 1.31 4.24 8.32
C SER A 413 1.09 3.79 9.77
N ALA A 414 1.67 2.65 10.16
CA ALA A 414 1.62 2.15 11.53
C ALA A 414 2.31 3.10 12.52
N ARG A 415 3.47 3.66 12.15
CA ARG A 415 4.15 4.69 12.98
C ARG A 415 3.31 5.95 13.11
N ALA A 416 2.72 6.42 12.02
CA ALA A 416 1.84 7.58 12.02
C ALA A 416 0.60 7.36 12.90
N ASP A 417 -0.03 6.16 12.88
CA ASP A 417 -1.15 5.80 13.75
C ASP A 417 -0.75 5.91 15.22
N LEU A 418 0.37 5.33 15.62
CA LEU A 418 0.87 5.40 17.00
C LEU A 418 1.18 6.84 17.42
N ALA A 419 1.82 7.61 16.53
CA ALA A 419 2.19 8.99 16.80
C ALA A 419 0.96 9.89 16.98
N LEU A 420 -0.06 9.76 16.13
CA LEU A 420 -1.29 10.53 16.24
C LEU A 420 -2.04 10.25 17.55
N ARG A 421 -2.07 8.98 17.98
CA ARG A 421 -2.67 8.61 19.27
C ARG A 421 -1.89 9.20 20.43
N ALA A 422 -0.55 9.20 20.36
CA ALA A 422 0.28 9.85 21.37
C ALA A 422 0.05 11.37 21.44
N VAL A 423 -0.14 12.04 20.30
CA VAL A 423 -0.53 13.45 20.24
C VAL A 423 -1.92 13.66 20.83
N ALA A 424 -2.90 12.80 20.50
CA ALA A 424 -4.25 12.86 21.05
C ALA A 424 -4.28 12.72 22.58
N ASP A 425 -3.39 11.90 23.13
CA ASP A 425 -3.24 11.73 24.59
C ASP A 425 -2.55 12.92 25.22
N ALA A 426 -1.48 13.44 24.61
CA ALA A 426 -0.71 14.58 25.13
C ALA A 426 -1.52 15.88 25.14
N GLU A 427 -2.38 16.09 24.12
CA GLU A 427 -3.26 17.27 24.02
C GLU A 427 -4.63 17.05 24.67
N GLU A 428 -4.84 15.90 25.35
CA GLU A 428 -6.10 15.55 26.05
C GLU A 428 -7.34 15.72 25.15
N ILE A 429 -7.24 15.30 23.87
CA ILE A 429 -8.29 15.53 22.87
C ILE A 429 -9.57 14.78 23.26
N ASP A 430 -10.65 15.55 23.48
CA ASP A 430 -11.99 15.04 23.76
C ASP A 430 -12.81 14.95 22.46
N VAL A 431 -13.52 13.82 22.30
CA VAL A 431 -14.34 13.52 21.12
C VAL A 431 -15.78 13.09 21.49
N ASP A 432 -16.22 13.30 22.72
CA ASP A 432 -17.54 12.84 23.15
C ASP A 432 -18.67 13.45 22.32
N ASP A 433 -18.58 14.72 21.96
CA ASP A 433 -19.55 15.39 21.08
C ASP A 433 -19.50 14.82 19.66
N SER A 434 -18.30 14.65 19.08
CA SER A 434 -18.11 14.07 17.74
C SER A 434 -18.62 12.63 17.67
N LEU A 435 -18.39 11.84 18.70
CA LEU A 435 -18.91 10.47 18.83
C LEU A 435 -20.45 10.46 18.88
N ASN A 436 -21.06 11.37 19.64
CA ASN A 436 -22.51 11.50 19.69
C ASN A 436 -23.11 11.89 18.32
N ASP A 437 -22.46 12.79 17.59
CA ASP A 437 -22.85 13.20 16.25
C ASP A 437 -22.74 12.04 15.25
N LEU A 438 -21.64 11.27 15.30
CA LEU A 438 -21.46 10.08 14.46
C LEU A 438 -22.56 9.04 14.73
N LEU A 439 -22.79 8.70 16.03
CA LEU A 439 -23.84 7.77 16.41
C LEU A 439 -25.24 8.26 16.00
N SER A 440 -25.48 9.59 16.04
CA SER A 440 -26.73 10.20 15.59
C SER A 440 -26.92 10.08 14.07
N LYS A 441 -25.86 10.28 13.28
CA LYS A 441 -25.88 10.05 11.82
C LYS A 441 -26.21 8.59 11.49
N ILE A 442 -25.57 7.62 12.20
CA ILE A 442 -25.83 6.18 12.04
C ILE A 442 -27.29 5.84 12.42
N ALA A 443 -27.79 6.40 13.52
CA ALA A 443 -29.18 6.21 13.96
C ALA A 443 -30.17 6.70 12.91
N GLY A 444 -29.93 7.86 12.30
CA GLY A 444 -30.75 8.40 11.22
C GLY A 444 -30.76 7.51 9.97
N ARG A 445 -29.59 6.96 9.55
CA ARG A 445 -29.49 6.06 8.39
C ARG A 445 -30.13 4.70 8.65
N SER A 446 -30.01 4.15 9.86
CA SER A 446 -30.54 2.83 10.23
C SER A 446 -31.98 2.85 10.73
N ASN A 447 -32.61 4.02 10.83
CA ASN A 447 -33.96 4.22 11.38
C ASN A 447 -34.13 3.62 12.79
N LYS A 448 -33.07 3.75 13.63
CA LYS A 448 -33.03 3.32 15.04
C LYS A 448 -32.91 4.55 15.93
N SER A 449 -33.18 4.39 17.22
CA SER A 449 -32.91 5.45 18.21
C SER A 449 -31.40 5.51 18.51
N LEU A 450 -30.89 6.69 18.88
CA LEU A 450 -29.51 6.87 19.32
C LEU A 450 -29.13 5.91 20.46
N ALA A 451 -30.06 5.66 21.40
CA ALA A 451 -29.85 4.73 22.52
C ALA A 451 -29.64 3.29 22.05
N GLU A 452 -30.46 2.81 21.09
CA GLU A 452 -30.31 1.45 20.53
C GLU A 452 -29.00 1.29 19.73
N VAL A 453 -28.59 2.33 18.99
CA VAL A 453 -27.32 2.33 18.27
C VAL A 453 -26.16 2.30 19.24
N ARG A 454 -26.16 3.16 20.26
CA ARG A 454 -25.11 3.18 21.29
C ARG A 454 -25.00 1.84 22.00
N GLU A 455 -26.14 1.27 22.48
CA GLU A 455 -26.17 -0.03 23.14
C GLU A 455 -25.60 -1.15 22.25
N HIS A 456 -25.89 -1.10 20.95
CA HIS A 456 -25.36 -2.06 19.99
C HIS A 456 -23.83 -1.99 19.89
N TYR A 457 -23.26 -0.78 19.74
CA TYR A 457 -21.80 -0.60 19.64
C TYR A 457 -21.09 -0.82 20.97
N GLU A 458 -21.72 -0.57 22.11
CA GLU A 458 -21.23 -0.95 23.44
C GLU A 458 -21.14 -2.47 23.60
N HIS A 459 -22.20 -3.19 23.21
CA HIS A 459 -22.23 -4.67 23.27
C HIS A 459 -21.25 -5.36 22.31
N SER A 460 -20.96 -4.75 21.17
CA SER A 460 -19.97 -5.28 20.23
C SER A 460 -18.53 -4.89 20.56
N GLY A 461 -18.29 -4.02 21.57
CA GLY A 461 -16.96 -3.49 21.90
C GLY A 461 -16.40 -2.48 20.90
N GLN A 462 -17.17 -2.13 19.85
CA GLN A 462 -16.72 -1.22 18.78
C GLN A 462 -16.71 0.25 19.19
N LEU A 463 -17.40 0.62 20.27
CA LEU A 463 -17.46 2.00 20.72
C LEU A 463 -16.08 2.55 21.12
N VAL A 464 -15.22 1.70 21.70
CA VAL A 464 -13.85 2.07 22.09
C VAL A 464 -13.02 2.37 20.84
N ALA A 465 -13.10 1.52 19.83
CA ALA A 465 -12.41 1.71 18.57
C ALA A 465 -12.88 2.99 17.85
N MET A 466 -14.21 3.23 17.78
CA MET A 466 -14.76 4.46 17.19
C MET A 466 -14.25 5.72 17.88
N ARG A 467 -14.22 5.73 19.23
CA ARG A 467 -13.68 6.86 19.98
C ARG A 467 -12.19 7.07 19.70
N SER A 468 -11.43 6.00 19.61
CA SER A 468 -9.99 6.01 19.34
C SER A 468 -9.69 6.58 17.95
N GLU A 469 -10.46 6.17 16.93
CA GLU A 469 -10.32 6.71 15.56
C GLU A 469 -10.69 8.20 15.49
N LEU A 470 -11.77 8.63 16.13
CA LEU A 470 -12.13 10.04 16.20
C LEU A 470 -11.07 10.90 16.90
N ARG A 471 -10.41 10.36 17.95
CA ARG A 471 -9.32 11.07 18.63
C ARG A 471 -8.11 11.24 17.71
N LYS A 472 -7.78 10.20 16.93
CA LYS A 472 -6.71 10.21 15.94
C LYS A 472 -6.98 11.26 14.83
N GLU A 473 -8.20 11.26 14.29
CA GLU A 473 -8.64 12.26 13.29
C GLU A 473 -8.51 13.69 13.82
N LYS A 474 -9.00 13.93 15.03
CA LYS A 474 -8.88 15.23 15.67
C LYS A 474 -7.44 15.63 16.01
N ALA A 475 -6.57 14.66 16.30
CA ALA A 475 -5.14 14.91 16.50
C ALA A 475 -4.45 15.36 15.22
N LEU A 476 -4.81 14.74 14.08
CA LEU A 476 -4.33 15.20 12.78
C LEU A 476 -4.82 16.61 12.48
N ASP A 477 -6.11 16.88 12.66
CA ASP A 477 -6.68 18.21 12.46
C ASP A 477 -5.97 19.27 13.34
N TRP A 478 -5.72 18.95 14.62
CA TRP A 478 -4.96 19.79 15.51
C TRP A 478 -3.53 20.05 15.00
N LEU A 479 -2.83 19.00 14.56
CA LEU A 479 -1.47 19.12 14.01
C LEU A 479 -1.44 20.00 12.76
N LEU A 480 -2.34 19.80 11.82
CA LEU A 480 -2.43 20.58 10.59
C LEU A 480 -2.57 22.08 10.84
N HIS A 481 -3.20 22.47 11.96
CA HIS A 481 -3.32 23.88 12.38
C HIS A 481 -2.10 24.39 13.15
N ASN A 482 -1.27 23.51 13.74
CA ASN A 482 -0.22 23.90 14.69
C ASN A 482 1.22 23.61 14.24
N VAL A 483 1.43 22.94 13.10
CA VAL A 483 2.77 22.71 12.53
C VAL A 483 3.33 23.98 11.87
N HIS A 484 4.66 24.08 11.78
CA HIS A 484 5.34 25.12 11.04
C HIS A 484 5.55 24.70 9.58
N VAL A 485 4.89 25.39 8.66
CA VAL A 485 4.98 25.05 7.21
C VAL A 485 5.88 26.03 6.51
N ARG A 486 6.81 25.48 5.70
CA ARG A 486 7.68 26.25 4.80
C ARG A 486 7.60 25.70 3.38
N ASP A 487 7.78 26.58 2.40
CA ASP A 487 7.99 26.14 1.03
C ASP A 487 9.44 25.70 0.78
N SER A 488 9.71 25.13 -0.39
CA SER A 488 11.06 24.70 -0.80
C SER A 488 12.07 25.84 -0.83
N SER A 489 11.61 27.08 -0.96
CA SER A 489 12.42 28.30 -0.95
C SER A 489 12.68 28.83 0.47
N GLY A 490 12.05 28.22 1.50
CA GLY A 490 12.23 28.56 2.91
C GLY A 490 11.28 29.66 3.43
N ASN A 491 10.28 30.06 2.64
CA ASN A 491 9.27 31.02 3.08
C ASN A 491 8.24 30.34 3.98
N GLU A 492 7.82 31.02 5.02
CA GLU A 492 6.73 30.54 5.89
C GLU A 492 5.38 30.61 5.17
N ILE A 493 4.58 29.56 5.27
CA ILE A 493 3.24 29.47 4.71
C ILE A 493 2.22 29.42 5.86
N ASP A 494 1.17 30.20 5.72
CA ASP A 494 0.03 30.15 6.64
C ASP A 494 -0.78 28.88 6.42
N ASN A 495 -0.93 28.05 7.47
CA ASN A 495 -1.65 26.79 7.41
C ASN A 495 -3.10 26.97 6.95
N GLU A 496 -3.75 28.07 7.30
CA GLU A 496 -5.12 28.38 6.86
C GLU A 496 -5.25 28.41 5.33
N LEU A 497 -4.21 28.82 4.61
CA LEU A 497 -4.20 28.79 3.14
C LEU A 497 -4.19 27.36 2.57
N LEU A 498 -3.68 26.41 3.34
CA LEU A 498 -3.60 25.01 2.96
C LEU A 498 -4.87 24.23 3.36
N LEU A 499 -5.57 24.68 4.40
CA LEU A 499 -6.77 24.06 4.94
C LEU A 499 -8.06 24.59 4.33
N THR A 500 -8.06 25.84 3.79
CA THR A 500 -9.22 26.45 3.16
C THR A 500 -9.21 26.23 1.64
N GLY A 501 -10.12 25.41 1.12
CA GLY A 501 -10.32 25.19 -0.33
C GLY A 501 -11.10 23.91 -0.62
N ASP A 502 -11.67 23.82 -1.83
CA ASP A 502 -12.55 22.73 -2.30
C ASP A 502 -11.92 21.32 -2.32
N SER A 503 -10.65 21.16 -1.90
CA SER A 503 -9.93 19.88 -1.92
C SER A 503 -9.50 19.35 -0.54
N TYR A 504 -9.77 20.09 0.55
CA TYR A 504 -9.51 19.58 1.90
C TYR A 504 -10.80 19.01 2.47
N ASP A 505 -10.92 17.69 2.38
CA ASP A 505 -11.92 16.92 3.10
C ASP A 505 -11.13 16.00 4.05
N ALA A 506 -11.17 16.27 5.35
CA ALA A 506 -10.48 15.48 6.37
C ALA A 506 -10.95 14.02 6.36
N ASP A 507 -12.20 13.79 5.91
CA ASP A 507 -12.79 12.47 5.73
C ASP A 507 -12.09 11.67 4.60
N ASN A 508 -11.38 12.32 3.67
CA ASN A 508 -10.73 11.68 2.52
C ASN A 508 -9.25 11.30 2.74
N VAL A 509 -8.65 11.69 3.86
CA VAL A 509 -7.24 11.35 4.16
C VAL A 509 -7.13 9.92 4.68
N TYR A 510 -8.21 9.39 5.28
CA TYR A 510 -8.29 8.05 5.85
C TYR A 510 -9.27 7.12 5.15
N ASP A 511 -10.27 7.66 4.44
CA ASP A 511 -11.23 6.86 3.69
C ASP A 511 -10.86 6.87 2.21
N GLY A 512 -10.33 5.75 1.71
CA GLY A 512 -10.42 5.38 0.30
C GLY A 512 -11.86 5.08 -0.10
N GLU A 513 -12.86 5.77 0.51
CA GLU A 513 -14.26 5.56 0.18
C GLU A 513 -14.70 6.41 -1.00
N SER A 514 -15.10 5.66 -2.02
CA SER A 514 -15.86 6.02 -3.19
C SER A 514 -16.81 7.20 -2.98
N SER A 515 -16.62 8.27 -3.73
CA SER A 515 -17.73 9.11 -4.16
C SER A 515 -18.74 8.23 -4.91
N ASP A 516 -19.77 7.77 -4.24
CA ASP A 516 -21.01 7.32 -4.86
C ASP A 516 -21.66 8.52 -5.55
N ASP A 517 -21.23 8.75 -6.78
CA ASP A 517 -21.99 9.56 -7.73
C ASP A 517 -23.21 8.75 -8.20
N SER A 518 -24.22 8.70 -7.33
CA SER A 518 -25.56 8.31 -7.73
C SER A 518 -26.16 9.45 -8.54
N GLY A 519 -25.73 9.55 -9.80
CA GLY A 519 -26.39 10.34 -10.82
C GLY A 519 -27.86 9.94 -10.92
N SER A 520 -28.73 10.77 -10.37
CA SER A 520 -30.15 10.78 -10.59
C SER A 520 -30.43 10.91 -12.09
N THR A 521 -30.75 9.78 -12.73
CA THR A 521 -31.46 9.77 -14.01
C THR A 521 -32.90 10.21 -13.76
N GLU A 522 -33.13 11.51 -13.79
CA GLU A 522 -34.49 12.03 -14.07
C GLU A 522 -34.75 11.96 -15.57
N GLY A 523 -35.93 11.40 -15.87
CA GLY A 523 -36.44 11.03 -17.17
C GLY A 523 -36.51 12.15 -18.21
N LEU A 524 -36.34 11.74 -19.43
CA LEU A 524 -36.93 12.39 -20.60
C LEU A 524 -37.88 11.35 -21.24
N GLU A 525 -39.16 11.43 -20.87
CA GLU A 525 -40.26 11.09 -21.74
C GLU A 525 -40.52 12.27 -22.67
N GLU A 526 -40.30 12.09 -23.94
CA GLU A 526 -41.17 12.33 -25.10
C GLU A 526 -40.43 12.01 -26.39
#